data_f5aa2b4a65e917d2de07e254354d9ae6
#
_entry.id   f5aa2b4a65e917d2de07e254354d9ae6
#
_cell.length_a   1.000
_cell.length_b   1.000
_cell.length_c   1.000
_cell.angle_alpha   90.00
_cell.angle_beta   90.00
_cell.angle_gamma   90.00
#
_symmetry.space_group_name_H-M   'P 1'
#
loop_
_entity.id
_entity.type
_entity.pdbx_description
1 polymer ?
#
loop_
_entity_poly.entity_id
_entity_poly.type
_entity_poly.pdbx_seq_one_letter_code
_entity_poly.pdbx_strand_id
1 'polypeptide(L)'
;MNREHRPNVGIDVSKQHLDVCLGADHQRVLNDADGWGGLTRRFKEAGVDLIVIEATGGYERDLVWALQSAGMTVARVNPRQSHDFAKSMGELSKTDKVDARMLRDFADVLARHKDRAKYITPLVDAQRLELAQLMTRRRQLVEMRVAESHRLEQARGRAVRSIQLVMKTLDKQIEVIDTDIDSHLDQHFKQQRSLLDSVKGVGPVTILTLTAALPELGQLGRRQIAKLVGVAPLANDSGQRSGKRRIWGGRGEVRAVVYMATMSAVRFNP
;
A
#
# COMPACT_ATOMS: atom_id res chain seq x y z
N MET A 1 -29.70 -10.63 20.27
CA MET A 1 -28.61 -11.62 20.19
C MET A 1 -27.34 -10.95 20.65
N ASN A 2 -26.83 -11.33 21.83
CA ASN A 2 -25.51 -10.90 22.32
C ASN A 2 -24.45 -11.30 21.26
N ARG A 3 -23.75 -10.33 20.68
CA ARG A 3 -22.52 -10.61 19.98
C ARG A 3 -21.53 -11.09 21.05
N GLU A 4 -21.34 -12.40 21.16
CA GLU A 4 -20.24 -12.98 21.91
C GLU A 4 -18.99 -12.19 21.55
N HIS A 5 -18.20 -11.85 22.54
CA HIS A 5 -17.02 -10.99 22.38
C HIS A 5 -15.95 -11.78 21.60
N ARG A 6 -16.02 -11.70 20.26
CA ARG A 6 -15.02 -12.33 19.39
C ARG A 6 -13.67 -11.67 19.61
N PRO A 7 -12.60 -12.44 19.75
CA PRO A 7 -11.27 -11.89 19.97
C PRO A 7 -10.75 -11.16 18.74
N ASN A 8 -9.91 -10.15 18.96
CA ASN A 8 -9.17 -9.46 17.92
C ASN A 8 -7.69 -9.82 18.00
N VAL A 9 -6.97 -9.58 16.91
CA VAL A 9 -5.56 -9.94 16.76
C VAL A 9 -4.75 -8.72 16.32
N GLY A 10 -3.56 -8.56 16.89
CA GLY A 10 -2.50 -7.68 16.40
C GLY A 10 -1.34 -8.49 15.89
N ILE A 11 -0.80 -8.11 14.74
CA ILE A 11 0.37 -8.75 14.14
C ILE A 11 1.40 -7.69 13.79
N ASP A 12 2.57 -7.77 14.43
CA ASP A 12 3.76 -7.06 13.99
C ASP A 12 4.54 -7.94 13.00
N VAL A 13 4.98 -7.34 11.89
CA VAL A 13 5.55 -8.06 10.76
C VAL A 13 7.00 -7.68 10.54
N SER A 14 7.87 -8.65 10.50
CA SER A 14 9.25 -8.51 10.03
C SER A 14 9.50 -9.39 8.79
N LYS A 15 10.68 -9.26 8.22
CA LYS A 15 11.06 -10.06 7.04
C LYS A 15 10.95 -11.56 7.28
N GLN A 16 11.35 -12.04 8.45
CA GLN A 16 11.45 -13.46 8.76
C GLN A 16 10.39 -13.96 9.75
N HIS A 17 9.82 -13.10 10.56
CA HIS A 17 8.94 -13.48 11.66
C HIS A 17 7.70 -12.60 11.73
N LEU A 18 6.67 -13.17 12.32
CA LEU A 18 5.43 -12.52 12.70
C LEU A 18 5.29 -12.62 14.21
N ASP A 19 5.16 -11.50 14.90
CA ASP A 19 4.79 -11.43 16.30
C ASP A 19 3.29 -11.23 16.40
N VAL A 20 2.60 -12.20 16.98
CA VAL A 20 1.14 -12.30 16.99
C VAL A 20 0.62 -12.22 18.40
N CYS A 21 -0.34 -11.32 18.65
CA CYS A 21 -1.04 -11.22 19.92
C CYS A 21 -2.54 -11.52 19.70
N LEU A 22 -3.02 -12.62 20.30
CA LEU A 22 -4.42 -13.03 20.34
C LEU A 22 -4.89 -13.10 21.80
N GLY A 23 -5.76 -12.18 22.22
CA GLY A 23 -6.11 -12.06 23.64
C GLY A 23 -4.88 -11.74 24.50
N ALA A 24 -4.60 -12.56 25.51
CA ALA A 24 -3.39 -12.45 26.33
C ALA A 24 -2.21 -13.28 25.81
N ASP A 25 -2.46 -14.10 24.78
CA ASP A 25 -1.46 -15.02 24.25
C ASP A 25 -0.60 -14.34 23.18
N HIS A 26 0.72 -14.51 23.31
CA HIS A 26 1.71 -14.00 22.36
C HIS A 26 2.48 -15.16 21.74
N GLN A 27 2.57 -15.16 20.43
CA GLN A 27 3.28 -16.19 19.67
C GLN A 27 4.15 -15.53 18.59
N ARG A 28 5.35 -16.07 18.38
CA ARG A 28 6.19 -15.76 17.22
C ARG A 28 6.17 -16.95 16.26
N VAL A 29 5.90 -16.66 14.98
CA VAL A 29 5.91 -17.65 13.89
C VAL A 29 6.76 -17.16 12.72
N LEU A 30 7.11 -18.03 11.79
CA LEU A 30 7.81 -17.65 10.57
C LEU A 30 6.87 -16.89 9.62
N ASN A 31 7.41 -15.93 8.90
CA ASN A 31 6.68 -15.18 7.86
C ASN A 31 6.77 -15.92 6.52
N ASP A 32 6.15 -17.08 6.44
CA ASP A 32 6.09 -17.97 5.30
C ASP A 32 4.71 -18.63 5.16
N ALA A 33 4.52 -19.41 4.10
CA ALA A 33 3.25 -20.05 3.80
C ALA A 33 2.75 -21.00 4.91
N ASP A 34 3.66 -21.71 5.57
CA ASP A 34 3.33 -22.62 6.66
C ASP A 34 2.89 -21.85 7.92
N GLY A 35 3.60 -20.80 8.26
CA GLY A 35 3.24 -19.88 9.34
C GLY A 35 1.88 -19.23 9.11
N TRP A 36 1.60 -18.72 7.90
CA TRP A 36 0.30 -18.13 7.57
C TRP A 36 -0.84 -19.15 7.62
N GLY A 37 -0.59 -20.39 7.13
CA GLY A 37 -1.56 -21.49 7.19
C GLY A 37 -1.90 -21.88 8.62
N GLY A 38 -0.89 -21.96 9.49
CA GLY A 38 -1.07 -22.23 10.93
C GLY A 38 -1.89 -21.14 11.62
N LEU A 39 -1.55 -19.86 11.38
CA LEU A 39 -2.28 -18.72 11.93
C LEU A 39 -3.73 -18.69 11.44
N THR A 40 -3.96 -18.95 10.16
CA THR A 40 -5.31 -18.96 9.57
C THR A 40 -6.21 -19.99 10.25
N ARG A 41 -5.72 -21.20 10.49
CA ARG A 41 -6.48 -22.25 11.19
C ARG A 41 -6.80 -21.82 12.61
N ARG A 42 -5.80 -21.37 13.36
CA ARG A 42 -5.94 -20.90 14.74
C ARG A 42 -6.94 -19.75 14.86
N PHE A 43 -6.91 -18.77 13.95
CA PHE A 43 -7.82 -17.63 13.99
C PHE A 43 -9.26 -18.02 13.64
N LYS A 44 -9.46 -19.00 12.74
CA LYS A 44 -10.78 -19.57 12.46
C LYS A 44 -11.36 -20.29 13.67
N GLU A 45 -10.56 -21.13 14.32
CA GLU A 45 -10.94 -21.86 15.53
C GLU A 45 -11.31 -20.91 16.69
N ALA A 46 -10.54 -19.84 16.85
CA ALA A 46 -10.80 -18.81 17.86
C ALA A 46 -11.95 -17.86 17.51
N GLY A 47 -12.49 -17.91 16.29
CA GLY A 47 -13.57 -17.02 15.85
C GLY A 47 -13.17 -15.55 15.78
N VAL A 48 -11.91 -15.25 15.36
CA VAL A 48 -11.36 -13.91 15.31
C VAL A 48 -12.26 -12.96 14.48
N ASP A 49 -12.52 -11.76 15.03
CA ASP A 49 -13.35 -10.73 14.39
C ASP A 49 -12.56 -9.77 13.51
N LEU A 50 -11.42 -9.28 13.99
CA LEU A 50 -10.57 -8.32 13.27
C LEU A 50 -9.10 -8.59 13.54
N ILE A 51 -8.31 -8.53 12.47
CA ILE A 51 -6.85 -8.63 12.52
C ILE A 51 -6.28 -7.27 12.12
N VAL A 52 -5.46 -6.65 12.97
CA VAL A 52 -4.71 -5.43 12.63
C VAL A 52 -3.26 -5.77 12.37
N ILE A 53 -2.75 -5.29 11.24
CA ILE A 53 -1.38 -5.51 10.77
C ILE A 53 -0.77 -4.16 10.43
N GLU A 54 0.45 -3.90 10.90
CA GLU A 54 1.20 -2.71 10.51
C GLU A 54 1.83 -2.89 9.11
N ALA A 55 1.74 -1.85 8.27
CA ALA A 55 2.38 -1.84 6.96
C ALA A 55 3.90 -1.69 7.11
N THR A 56 4.67 -2.75 6.84
CA THR A 56 6.11 -2.84 7.08
C THR A 56 6.87 -3.10 5.79
N GLY A 57 6.97 -2.08 4.93
CA GLY A 57 7.81 -2.13 3.73
C GLY A 57 7.41 -3.17 2.67
N GLY A 58 6.24 -3.81 2.82
CA GLY A 58 5.71 -4.81 1.90
C GLY A 58 5.81 -6.26 2.39
N TYR A 59 6.52 -6.52 3.49
CA TYR A 59 6.62 -7.88 4.08
C TYR A 59 5.28 -8.41 4.60
N GLU A 60 4.31 -7.52 4.83
CA GLU A 60 2.96 -7.86 5.26
C GLU A 60 2.04 -8.33 4.13
N ARG A 61 2.39 -8.10 2.87
CA ARG A 61 1.45 -8.22 1.73
C ARG A 61 0.94 -9.65 1.54
N ASP A 62 1.84 -10.61 1.54
CA ASP A 62 1.48 -12.01 1.28
C ASP A 62 0.68 -12.60 2.45
N LEU A 63 1.02 -12.23 3.70
CA LEU A 63 0.23 -12.56 4.88
C LEU A 63 -1.19 -11.97 4.79
N VAL A 64 -1.32 -10.68 4.47
CA VAL A 64 -2.62 -10.01 4.32
C VAL A 64 -3.46 -10.73 3.26
N TRP A 65 -2.86 -11.03 2.12
CA TRP A 65 -3.55 -11.75 1.04
C TRP A 65 -3.98 -13.15 1.49
N ALA A 66 -3.11 -13.92 2.14
CA ALA A 66 -3.41 -15.27 2.64
C ALA A 66 -4.57 -15.27 3.63
N LEU A 67 -4.56 -14.35 4.61
CA LEU A 67 -5.62 -14.21 5.61
C LEU A 67 -6.95 -13.80 4.97
N GLN A 68 -6.94 -12.82 4.07
CA GLN A 68 -8.14 -12.35 3.39
C GLN A 68 -8.72 -13.40 2.44
N SER A 69 -7.88 -14.13 1.71
CA SER A 69 -8.31 -15.24 0.85
C SER A 69 -8.95 -16.38 1.65
N ALA A 70 -8.58 -16.52 2.92
CA ALA A 70 -9.21 -17.45 3.86
C ALA A 70 -10.49 -16.91 4.52
N GLY A 71 -10.96 -15.70 4.12
CA GLY A 71 -12.18 -15.05 4.63
C GLY A 71 -11.98 -14.27 5.93
N MET A 72 -10.74 -13.96 6.32
CA MET A 72 -10.46 -13.16 7.51
C MET A 72 -10.62 -11.66 7.24
N THR A 73 -11.11 -10.93 8.23
CA THR A 73 -11.21 -9.47 8.18
C THR A 73 -9.90 -8.84 8.63
N VAL A 74 -9.23 -8.13 7.74
CA VAL A 74 -7.92 -7.52 8.01
C VAL A 74 -7.99 -6.00 7.87
N ALA A 75 -7.38 -5.28 8.80
CA ALA A 75 -7.13 -3.84 8.73
C ALA A 75 -5.62 -3.60 8.70
N ARG A 76 -5.10 -3.16 7.55
CA ARG A 76 -3.70 -2.76 7.42
C ARG A 76 -3.57 -1.29 7.80
N VAL A 77 -2.86 -1.02 8.88
CA VAL A 77 -2.66 0.32 9.43
C VAL A 77 -1.30 0.91 9.04
N ASN A 78 -1.23 2.23 8.97
CA ASN A 78 0.03 2.92 8.72
C ASN A 78 0.87 2.94 10.02
N PRO A 79 2.21 2.76 9.96
CA PRO A 79 3.12 2.81 11.13
C PRO A 79 2.94 4.06 12.00
N ARG A 80 2.56 5.18 11.40
CA ARG A 80 2.27 6.38 12.16
C ARG A 80 1.00 6.26 13.01
N GLN A 81 -0.04 5.61 12.47
CA GLN A 81 -1.29 5.43 13.21
C GLN A 81 -1.10 4.51 14.42
N SER A 82 -0.38 3.39 14.25
CA SER A 82 -0.05 2.46 15.35
C SER A 82 0.82 3.15 16.40
N HIS A 83 1.83 3.92 15.98
CA HIS A 83 2.68 4.68 16.88
C HIS A 83 1.92 5.79 17.63
N ASP A 84 1.06 6.57 16.94
CA ASP A 84 0.25 7.61 17.59
C ASP A 84 -0.76 6.98 18.56
N PHE A 85 -1.30 5.79 18.24
CA PHE A 85 -2.15 5.02 19.14
C PHE A 85 -1.38 4.56 20.39
N ALA A 86 -0.20 3.93 20.23
CA ALA A 86 0.63 3.49 21.35
C ALA A 86 0.98 4.67 22.28
N LYS A 87 1.35 5.82 21.75
CA LYS A 87 1.57 7.05 22.52
C LYS A 87 0.34 7.50 23.30
N SER A 88 -0.85 7.45 22.69
CA SER A 88 -2.09 7.84 23.36
C SER A 88 -2.46 6.92 24.52
N MET A 89 -1.99 5.66 24.46
CA MET A 89 -2.14 4.67 25.52
C MET A 89 -1.05 4.73 26.59
N GLY A 90 -0.07 5.64 26.45
CA GLY A 90 1.04 5.82 27.39
C GLY A 90 2.16 4.78 27.22
N GLU A 91 2.11 3.95 26.16
CA GLU A 91 3.17 2.98 25.89
C GLU A 91 4.34 3.66 25.17
N LEU A 92 5.48 3.72 25.85
CA LEU A 92 6.71 4.36 25.33
C LEU A 92 7.80 3.33 25.02
N SER A 93 7.66 2.09 25.52
CA SER A 93 8.60 1.02 25.23
C SER A 93 8.35 0.40 23.88
N LYS A 94 9.42 0.11 23.14
CA LYS A 94 9.36 -0.52 21.83
C LYS A 94 10.00 -1.89 21.85
N THR A 95 9.17 -2.93 21.72
CA THR A 95 9.59 -4.30 21.47
C THR A 95 8.53 -4.98 20.61
N ASP A 96 8.91 -5.93 19.78
CA ASP A 96 8.01 -6.67 18.88
C ASP A 96 6.75 -7.22 19.61
N LYS A 97 6.95 -7.71 20.84
CA LYS A 97 5.86 -8.20 21.71
C LYS A 97 4.91 -7.08 22.15
N VAL A 98 5.44 -5.91 22.49
CA VAL A 98 4.65 -4.74 22.88
C VAL A 98 3.93 -4.21 21.64
N ASP A 99 4.59 -4.16 20.49
CA ASP A 99 4.03 -3.68 19.24
C ASP A 99 2.85 -4.57 18.79
N ALA A 100 2.98 -5.90 18.83
CA ALA A 100 1.87 -6.83 18.56
C ALA A 100 0.69 -6.66 19.52
N ARG A 101 0.96 -6.44 20.82
CA ARG A 101 -0.10 -6.17 21.83
C ARG A 101 -0.81 -4.84 21.53
N MET A 102 -0.06 -3.79 21.21
CA MET A 102 -0.64 -2.48 20.88
C MET A 102 -1.49 -2.56 19.60
N LEU A 103 -1.06 -3.33 18.61
CA LEU A 103 -1.87 -3.59 17.41
C LEU A 103 -3.15 -4.36 17.74
N ARG A 104 -3.14 -5.32 18.69
CA ARG A 104 -4.34 -6.00 19.17
C ARG A 104 -5.29 -5.03 19.89
N ASP A 105 -4.76 -4.16 20.77
CA ASP A 105 -5.57 -3.16 21.47
C ASP A 105 -6.17 -2.15 20.47
N PHE A 106 -5.42 -1.81 19.43
CA PHE A 106 -5.90 -0.99 18.33
C PHE A 106 -7.02 -1.70 17.53
N ALA A 107 -6.89 -3.01 17.32
CA ALA A 107 -7.94 -3.81 16.69
C ALA A 107 -9.23 -3.78 17.53
N ASP A 108 -9.15 -3.84 18.85
CA ASP A 108 -10.32 -3.73 19.74
C ASP A 108 -11.05 -2.37 19.61
N VAL A 109 -10.29 -1.30 19.43
CA VAL A 109 -10.87 0.04 19.19
C VAL A 109 -11.52 0.12 17.80
N LEU A 110 -10.83 -0.35 16.76
CA LEU A 110 -11.34 -0.34 15.40
C LEU A 110 -12.57 -1.24 15.22
N ALA A 111 -12.60 -2.41 15.86
CA ALA A 111 -13.73 -3.35 15.81
C ALA A 111 -15.04 -2.72 16.33
N ARG A 112 -14.94 -1.84 17.33
CA ARG A 112 -16.09 -1.13 17.94
C ARG A 112 -16.41 0.21 17.27
N HIS A 113 -15.56 0.67 16.33
CA HIS A 113 -15.76 1.97 15.71
C HIS A 113 -17.01 1.97 14.83
N LYS A 114 -17.84 3.01 14.92
CA LYS A 114 -19.08 3.15 14.12
C LYS A 114 -18.85 3.04 12.61
N ASP A 115 -17.72 3.51 12.13
CA ASP A 115 -17.32 3.48 10.73
C ASP A 115 -16.26 2.38 10.47
N ARG A 116 -16.34 1.25 11.17
CA ARG A 116 -15.40 0.13 11.08
C ARG A 116 -15.01 -0.23 9.64
N ALA A 117 -15.97 -0.24 8.72
CA ALA A 117 -15.76 -0.59 7.32
C ALA A 117 -14.68 0.26 6.63
N LYS A 118 -14.44 1.48 7.10
CA LYS A 118 -13.40 2.37 6.53
C LYS A 118 -11.97 1.93 6.82
N TYR A 119 -11.79 1.09 7.85
CA TYR A 119 -10.47 0.61 8.28
C TYR A 119 -10.14 -0.78 7.69
N ILE A 120 -11.18 -1.50 7.23
CA ILE A 120 -10.97 -2.82 6.62
C ILE A 120 -10.24 -2.65 5.29
N THR A 121 -9.12 -3.35 5.17
CA THR A 121 -8.35 -3.39 3.92
C THR A 121 -9.17 -4.16 2.88
N PRO A 122 -9.48 -3.60 1.72
CA PRO A 122 -10.13 -4.33 0.65
C PRO A 122 -9.30 -5.54 0.22
N LEU A 123 -9.95 -6.64 -0.11
CA LEU A 123 -9.27 -7.77 -0.75
C LEU A 123 -8.74 -7.29 -2.11
N VAL A 124 -7.43 -7.36 -2.27
CA VAL A 124 -6.79 -7.08 -3.56
C VAL A 124 -6.76 -8.38 -4.35
N ASP A 125 -7.32 -8.37 -5.56
CA ASP A 125 -7.28 -9.53 -6.42
C ASP A 125 -5.83 -9.85 -6.88
N ALA A 126 -5.55 -11.12 -7.22
CA ALA A 126 -4.22 -11.57 -7.58
C ALA A 126 -3.64 -10.79 -8.78
N GLN A 127 -4.50 -10.39 -9.74
CA GLN A 127 -4.07 -9.67 -10.93
C GLN A 127 -3.58 -8.26 -10.59
N ARG A 128 -4.23 -7.59 -9.62
CA ARG A 128 -3.75 -6.28 -9.13
C ARG A 128 -2.45 -6.39 -8.33
N LEU A 129 -2.27 -7.48 -7.57
CA LEU A 129 -1.01 -7.72 -6.86
C LEU A 129 0.15 -7.91 -7.84
N GLU A 130 -0.04 -8.70 -8.88
CA GLU A 130 0.94 -8.89 -9.94
C GLU A 130 1.26 -7.57 -10.66
N LEU A 131 0.23 -6.82 -11.05
CA LEU A 131 0.41 -5.50 -11.66
C LEU A 131 1.20 -4.54 -10.76
N ALA A 132 0.95 -4.56 -9.44
CA ALA A 132 1.69 -3.74 -8.47
C ALA A 132 3.17 -4.17 -8.34
N GLN A 133 3.47 -5.45 -8.48
CA GLN A 133 4.85 -5.97 -8.52
C GLN A 133 5.58 -5.52 -9.78
N LEU A 134 4.95 -5.64 -10.95
CA LEU A 134 5.49 -5.16 -12.23
C LEU A 134 5.75 -3.63 -12.18
N MET A 135 4.80 -2.86 -11.66
CA MET A 135 4.96 -1.40 -11.46
C MET A 135 6.16 -1.09 -10.56
N THR A 136 6.30 -1.82 -9.46
CA THR A 136 7.43 -1.64 -8.54
C THR A 136 8.76 -1.96 -9.22
N ARG A 137 8.82 -3.06 -9.99
CA ARG A 137 10.03 -3.46 -10.72
C ARG A 137 10.40 -2.44 -11.79
N ARG A 138 9.42 -1.99 -12.56
CA ARG A 138 9.62 -0.92 -13.55
C ARG A 138 10.25 0.32 -12.94
N ARG A 139 9.71 0.79 -11.81
CA ARG A 139 10.24 1.96 -11.09
C ARG A 139 11.70 1.76 -10.69
N GLN A 140 12.04 0.60 -10.11
CA GLN A 140 13.43 0.28 -9.74
C GLN A 140 14.38 0.34 -10.94
N LEU A 141 13.99 -0.22 -12.09
CA LEU A 141 14.80 -0.19 -13.31
C LEU A 141 15.00 1.24 -13.82
N VAL A 142 13.95 2.07 -13.80
CA VAL A 142 14.02 3.49 -14.17
C VAL A 142 14.94 4.26 -13.22
N GLU A 143 14.85 4.04 -11.91
CA GLU A 143 15.73 4.67 -10.91
C GLU A 143 17.20 4.30 -11.13
N MET A 144 17.48 3.01 -11.39
CA MET A 144 18.85 2.55 -11.75
C MET A 144 19.34 3.23 -13.03
N ARG A 145 18.50 3.30 -14.05
CA ARG A 145 18.86 3.94 -15.34
C ARG A 145 19.16 5.42 -15.17
N VAL A 146 18.37 6.15 -14.37
CA VAL A 146 18.63 7.56 -14.04
C VAL A 146 19.94 7.72 -13.28
N ALA A 147 20.22 6.84 -12.31
CA ALA A 147 21.51 6.87 -11.60
C ALA A 147 22.71 6.66 -12.54
N GLU A 148 22.60 5.72 -13.50
CA GLU A 148 23.66 5.52 -14.52
C GLU A 148 23.77 6.72 -15.46
N SER A 149 22.68 7.39 -15.82
CA SER A 149 22.71 8.61 -16.62
C SER A 149 23.53 9.73 -15.95
N HIS A 150 23.31 9.95 -14.64
CA HIS A 150 24.09 10.93 -13.88
C HIS A 150 25.58 10.54 -13.78
N ARG A 151 25.90 9.24 -13.65
CA ARG A 151 27.28 8.76 -13.67
C ARG A 151 27.94 9.01 -15.03
N LEU A 152 27.18 8.84 -16.12
CA LEU A 152 27.67 9.06 -17.48
C LEU A 152 28.12 10.51 -17.72
N GLU A 153 27.41 11.49 -17.16
CA GLU A 153 27.73 12.92 -17.29
C GLU A 153 29.13 13.24 -16.74
N GLN A 154 29.56 12.54 -15.70
CA GLN A 154 30.85 12.74 -15.04
C GLN A 154 31.95 11.77 -15.52
N ALA A 155 31.59 10.70 -16.23
CA ALA A 155 32.49 9.64 -16.63
C ALA A 155 33.47 10.09 -17.75
N ARG A 156 34.67 9.47 -17.78
CA ARG A 156 35.68 9.67 -18.80
C ARG A 156 36.32 8.34 -19.18
N GLY A 157 36.88 8.29 -20.39
CA GLY A 157 37.69 7.17 -20.86
C GLY A 157 36.88 5.85 -20.89
N ARG A 158 37.49 4.76 -20.39
CA ARG A 158 36.91 3.40 -20.46
C ARG A 158 35.62 3.23 -19.64
N ALA A 159 35.41 4.04 -18.60
CA ALA A 159 34.23 3.98 -17.77
C ALA A 159 32.94 4.32 -18.56
N VAL A 160 33.02 5.26 -19.51
CA VAL A 160 31.88 5.64 -20.38
C VAL A 160 31.25 4.42 -21.06
N ARG A 161 32.12 3.57 -21.67
CA ARG A 161 31.64 2.37 -22.39
C ARG A 161 30.94 1.38 -21.46
N SER A 162 31.47 1.18 -20.26
CA SER A 162 30.86 0.30 -19.24
C SER A 162 29.49 0.81 -18.81
N ILE A 163 29.34 2.10 -18.50
CA ILE A 163 28.08 2.72 -18.10
C ILE A 163 27.05 2.62 -19.24
N GLN A 164 27.44 2.93 -20.48
CA GLN A 164 26.56 2.82 -21.64
C GLN A 164 26.05 1.39 -21.84
N LEU A 165 26.85 0.36 -21.60
CA LEU A 165 26.43 -1.03 -21.70
C LEU A 165 25.38 -1.38 -20.63
N VAL A 166 25.57 -0.93 -19.39
CA VAL A 166 24.59 -1.09 -18.30
C VAL A 166 23.28 -0.38 -18.65
N MET A 167 23.35 0.87 -19.12
CA MET A 167 22.17 1.64 -19.54
C MET A 167 21.40 0.91 -20.64
N LYS A 168 22.08 0.41 -21.67
CA LYS A 168 21.44 -0.37 -22.74
C LYS A 168 20.72 -1.61 -22.21
N THR A 169 21.32 -2.30 -21.23
CA THR A 169 20.69 -3.46 -20.59
C THR A 169 19.44 -3.05 -19.79
N LEU A 170 19.51 -1.94 -19.06
CA LEU A 170 18.37 -1.41 -18.30
C LEU A 170 17.24 -0.98 -19.25
N ASP A 171 17.55 -0.28 -20.34
CA ASP A 171 16.57 0.12 -21.35
C ASP A 171 15.82 -1.09 -21.92
N LYS A 172 16.56 -2.18 -22.26
CA LYS A 172 15.94 -3.43 -22.72
C LYS A 172 15.04 -4.08 -21.65
N GLN A 173 15.47 -4.07 -20.39
CA GLN A 173 14.65 -4.64 -19.29
C GLN A 173 13.39 -3.81 -19.01
N ILE A 174 13.47 -2.49 -19.15
CA ILE A 174 12.30 -1.61 -19.04
C ILE A 174 11.29 -1.93 -20.15
N GLU A 175 11.76 -2.11 -21.39
CA GLU A 175 10.90 -2.47 -22.53
C GLU A 175 10.18 -3.81 -22.33
N VAL A 176 10.89 -4.82 -21.80
CA VAL A 176 10.28 -6.12 -21.46
C VAL A 176 9.18 -5.96 -20.41
N ILE A 177 9.47 -5.27 -19.31
CA ILE A 177 8.48 -5.02 -18.24
C ILE A 177 7.30 -4.19 -18.76
N ASP A 178 7.52 -3.22 -19.65
CA ASP A 178 6.44 -2.43 -20.23
C ASP A 178 5.53 -3.29 -21.11
N THR A 179 6.09 -4.24 -21.86
CA THR A 179 5.32 -5.22 -22.64
C THR A 179 4.50 -6.15 -21.74
N ASP A 180 5.07 -6.62 -20.64
CA ASP A 180 4.37 -7.47 -19.66
C ASP A 180 3.21 -6.71 -19.01
N ILE A 181 3.43 -5.44 -18.63
CA ILE A 181 2.40 -4.55 -18.07
C ILE A 181 1.26 -4.34 -19.06
N ASP A 182 1.58 -4.03 -20.32
CA ASP A 182 0.57 -3.79 -21.36
C ASP A 182 -0.28 -5.03 -21.60
N SER A 183 0.37 -6.21 -21.69
CA SER A 183 -0.31 -7.50 -21.86
C SER A 183 -1.22 -7.80 -20.68
N HIS A 184 -0.75 -7.58 -19.47
CA HIS A 184 -1.51 -7.81 -18.23
C HIS A 184 -2.73 -6.87 -18.12
N LEU A 185 -2.55 -5.59 -18.46
CA LEU A 185 -3.64 -4.60 -18.49
C LEU A 185 -4.71 -4.97 -19.52
N ASP A 186 -4.30 -5.42 -20.71
CA ASP A 186 -5.24 -5.82 -21.77
C ASP A 186 -6.01 -7.10 -21.46
N GLN A 187 -5.38 -8.04 -20.77
CA GLN A 187 -6.02 -9.28 -20.36
C GLN A 187 -6.99 -9.11 -19.19
N HIS A 188 -6.62 -8.35 -18.19
CA HIS A 188 -7.35 -8.33 -16.91
C HIS A 188 -8.05 -7.01 -16.60
N PHE A 189 -7.64 -5.88 -17.21
CA PHE A 189 -8.14 -4.53 -16.90
C PHE A 189 -8.54 -3.72 -18.13
N LYS A 190 -8.86 -4.39 -19.24
CA LYS A 190 -9.13 -3.77 -20.55
C LYS A 190 -10.17 -2.62 -20.47
N GLN A 191 -11.29 -2.85 -19.79
CA GLN A 191 -12.33 -1.83 -19.66
C GLN A 191 -11.84 -0.61 -18.89
N GLN A 192 -11.14 -0.82 -17.78
CA GLN A 192 -10.59 0.25 -16.93
C GLN A 192 -9.49 1.01 -17.70
N ARG A 193 -8.62 0.29 -18.42
CA ARG A 193 -7.60 0.87 -19.30
C ARG A 193 -8.24 1.80 -20.34
N SER A 194 -9.24 1.32 -21.06
CA SER A 194 -9.93 2.10 -22.11
C SER A 194 -10.59 3.36 -21.57
N LEU A 195 -11.24 3.30 -20.39
CA LEU A 195 -11.83 4.47 -19.73
C LEU A 195 -10.78 5.50 -19.34
N LEU A 196 -9.65 5.08 -18.79
CA LEU A 196 -8.58 5.99 -18.38
C LEU A 196 -7.85 6.60 -19.58
N ASP A 197 -7.63 5.81 -20.63
CA ASP A 197 -6.97 6.26 -21.88
C ASP A 197 -7.79 7.32 -22.62
N SER A 198 -9.11 7.32 -22.47
CA SER A 198 -9.99 8.35 -23.06
C SER A 198 -9.80 9.74 -22.44
N VAL A 199 -9.13 9.84 -21.28
CA VAL A 199 -8.94 11.11 -20.56
C VAL A 199 -7.66 11.79 -21.03
N LYS A 200 -7.77 12.94 -21.68
CA LYS A 200 -6.62 13.72 -22.14
C LYS A 200 -5.67 14.05 -20.99
N GLY A 201 -4.39 13.76 -21.17
CA GLY A 201 -3.34 13.97 -20.17
C GLY A 201 -3.08 12.75 -19.28
N VAL A 202 -3.88 11.70 -19.37
CA VAL A 202 -3.65 10.42 -18.70
C VAL A 202 -2.83 9.51 -19.62
N GLY A 203 -1.55 9.33 -19.30
CA GLY A 203 -0.65 8.46 -20.05
C GLY A 203 -0.49 7.08 -19.43
N PRO A 204 0.29 6.17 -20.09
CA PRO A 204 0.45 4.76 -19.67
C PRO A 204 0.86 4.59 -18.21
N VAL A 205 1.82 5.39 -17.72
CA VAL A 205 2.27 5.34 -16.32
C VAL A 205 1.16 5.72 -15.34
N THR A 206 0.31 6.68 -15.72
CA THR A 206 -0.83 7.09 -14.90
C THR A 206 -1.89 5.99 -14.88
N ILE A 207 -2.21 5.39 -16.03
CA ILE A 207 -3.14 4.26 -16.15
C ILE A 207 -2.68 3.11 -15.26
N LEU A 208 -1.42 2.69 -15.42
CA LEU A 208 -0.80 1.64 -14.61
C LEU A 208 -0.95 1.94 -13.11
N THR A 209 -0.54 3.15 -12.68
CA THR A 209 -0.54 3.50 -11.26
C THR A 209 -1.95 3.58 -10.69
N LEU A 210 -2.91 4.15 -11.42
CA LEU A 210 -4.31 4.21 -10.98
C LEU A 210 -4.92 2.81 -10.90
N THR A 211 -4.66 1.93 -11.87
CA THR A 211 -5.18 0.57 -11.88
C THR A 211 -4.59 -0.27 -10.75
N ALA A 212 -3.27 -0.19 -10.54
CA ALA A 212 -2.59 -1.00 -9.52
C ALA A 212 -2.79 -0.47 -8.09
N ALA A 213 -2.70 0.87 -7.90
CA ALA A 213 -2.59 1.48 -6.59
C ALA A 213 -3.86 2.22 -6.11
N LEU A 214 -4.93 2.28 -6.92
CA LEU A 214 -6.19 2.91 -6.53
C LEU A 214 -7.41 2.05 -6.92
N PRO A 215 -7.55 0.84 -6.36
CA PRO A 215 -8.65 -0.08 -6.69
C PRO A 215 -10.03 0.50 -6.37
N GLU A 216 -10.12 1.48 -5.49
CA GLU A 216 -11.36 2.16 -5.10
C GLU A 216 -11.85 3.18 -6.15
N LEU A 217 -11.08 3.42 -7.20
CA LEU A 217 -11.49 4.34 -8.28
C LEU A 217 -12.73 3.79 -8.99
N GLY A 218 -13.77 4.63 -9.07
CA GLY A 218 -15.09 4.24 -9.58
C GLY A 218 -16.04 3.62 -8.53
N GLN A 219 -15.54 3.27 -7.33
CA GLN A 219 -16.36 2.72 -6.24
C GLN A 219 -16.67 3.75 -5.16
N LEU A 220 -15.76 4.70 -4.95
CA LEU A 220 -15.89 5.74 -3.94
C LEU A 220 -16.18 7.12 -4.58
N GLY A 221 -16.85 7.97 -3.82
CA GLY A 221 -17.17 9.33 -4.24
C GLY A 221 -15.92 10.22 -4.31
N ARG A 222 -16.00 11.30 -5.11
CA ARG A 222 -14.91 12.25 -5.39
C ARG A 222 -14.15 12.72 -4.14
N ARG A 223 -14.86 13.06 -3.05
CA ARG A 223 -14.23 13.54 -1.81
C ARG A 223 -13.41 12.45 -1.11
N GLN A 224 -13.87 11.22 -1.14
CA GLN A 224 -13.19 10.07 -0.55
C GLN A 224 -11.91 9.73 -1.36
N ILE A 225 -12.01 9.70 -2.69
CA ILE A 225 -10.86 9.52 -3.56
C ILE A 225 -9.83 10.63 -3.37
N ALA A 226 -10.23 11.90 -3.32
CA ALA A 226 -9.33 13.03 -3.06
C ALA A 226 -8.57 12.89 -1.73
N LYS A 227 -9.24 12.37 -0.68
CA LYS A 227 -8.61 12.08 0.62
C LYS A 227 -7.64 10.91 0.53
N LEU A 228 -8.00 9.82 -0.16
CA LEU A 228 -7.12 8.65 -0.36
C LEU A 228 -5.85 9.01 -1.14
N VAL A 229 -5.97 9.80 -2.17
CA VAL A 229 -4.84 10.30 -2.96
C VAL A 229 -4.00 11.31 -2.17
N GLY A 230 -4.61 12.02 -1.21
CA GLY A 230 -3.95 13.04 -0.41
C GLY A 230 -3.89 14.41 -1.12
N VAL A 231 -4.89 14.72 -1.96
CA VAL A 231 -5.05 16.03 -2.61
C VAL A 231 -6.16 16.86 -1.96
N ALA A 232 -6.92 16.31 -1.03
CA ALA A 232 -7.90 17.05 -0.26
C ALA A 232 -7.20 17.95 0.78
N PRO A 233 -7.44 19.27 0.80
CA PRO A 233 -6.87 20.14 1.81
C PRO A 233 -7.55 19.91 3.16
N LEU A 234 -6.74 19.61 4.18
CA LEU A 234 -7.19 19.39 5.55
C LEU A 234 -7.28 20.72 6.30
N ALA A 235 -8.37 20.92 7.03
CA ALA A 235 -8.52 22.05 7.93
C ALA A 235 -7.57 21.89 9.14
N ASN A 236 -6.99 23.00 9.59
CA ASN A 236 -6.16 23.08 10.79
C ASN A 236 -6.61 24.30 11.61
N ASP A 237 -7.89 24.30 11.97
CA ASP A 237 -8.52 25.38 12.71
C ASP A 237 -8.53 25.01 14.21
N SER A 238 -8.21 25.96 15.08
CA SER A 238 -8.29 25.78 16.53
C SER A 238 -8.80 27.06 17.21
N GLY A 239 -9.91 26.97 17.93
CA GLY A 239 -10.54 28.11 18.59
C GLY A 239 -10.82 29.24 17.58
N GLN A 240 -10.28 30.44 17.84
CA GLN A 240 -10.43 31.61 16.96
C GLN A 240 -9.41 31.66 15.81
N ARG A 241 -8.48 30.70 15.74
CA ARG A 241 -7.43 30.67 14.72
C ARG A 241 -7.88 29.81 13.53
N SER A 242 -8.08 30.43 12.35
CA SER A 242 -8.20 29.73 11.09
C SER A 242 -6.80 29.46 10.51
N GLY A 243 -6.39 28.19 10.51
CA GLY A 243 -5.09 27.76 9.98
C GLY A 243 -5.09 27.61 8.46
N LYS A 244 -3.90 27.71 7.84
CA LYS A 244 -3.75 27.41 6.40
C LYS A 244 -4.06 25.93 6.15
N ARG A 245 -4.99 25.67 5.26
CA ARG A 245 -5.30 24.32 4.80
C ARG A 245 -4.16 23.78 3.98
N ARG A 246 -3.73 22.55 4.28
CA ARG A 246 -2.64 21.87 3.57
C ARG A 246 -3.06 20.45 3.20
N ILE A 247 -2.57 19.99 2.07
CA ILE A 247 -2.66 18.56 1.71
C ILE A 247 -1.69 17.78 2.59
N TRP A 248 -2.11 16.61 3.05
CA TRP A 248 -1.28 15.76 3.90
C TRP A 248 -1.71 14.29 3.85
N GLY A 249 -0.74 13.36 3.97
CA GLY A 249 -0.99 11.93 3.91
C GLY A 249 -1.38 11.45 2.51
N GLY A 250 -2.15 10.38 2.45
CA GLY A 250 -2.62 9.74 1.23
C GLY A 250 -1.54 8.95 0.48
N ARG A 251 -1.89 8.45 -0.71
CA ARG A 251 -1.03 7.63 -1.58
C ARG A 251 -0.11 8.53 -2.41
N GLY A 252 1.12 8.75 -1.95
CA GLY A 252 2.07 9.68 -2.56
C GLY A 252 2.38 9.37 -4.03
N GLU A 253 2.52 8.09 -4.39
CA GLU A 253 2.77 7.66 -5.77
C GLU A 253 1.59 7.98 -6.70
N VAL A 254 0.35 7.75 -6.24
CA VAL A 254 -0.86 8.13 -7.00
C VAL A 254 -0.95 9.64 -7.16
N ARG A 255 -0.69 10.39 -6.08
CA ARG A 255 -0.69 11.86 -6.13
C ARG A 255 0.33 12.39 -7.14
N ALA A 256 1.53 11.82 -7.20
CA ALA A 256 2.58 12.24 -8.13
C ALA A 256 2.17 12.09 -9.59
N VAL A 257 1.63 10.93 -9.97
CA VAL A 257 1.20 10.70 -11.36
C VAL A 257 -0.03 11.51 -11.73
N VAL A 258 -0.99 11.72 -10.81
CA VAL A 258 -2.16 12.57 -11.03
C VAL A 258 -1.74 14.03 -11.17
N TYR A 259 -0.75 14.51 -10.42
CA TYR A 259 -0.19 15.84 -10.59
C TYR A 259 0.39 16.03 -11.99
N MET A 260 1.21 15.09 -12.47
CA MET A 260 1.80 15.15 -13.81
C MET A 260 0.75 15.06 -14.91
N ALA A 261 -0.25 14.19 -14.76
CA ALA A 261 -1.39 14.10 -15.68
C ALA A 261 -2.17 15.42 -15.74
N THR A 262 -2.41 16.07 -14.59
CA THR A 262 -3.10 17.37 -14.52
C THR A 262 -2.30 18.46 -15.19
N MET A 263 -0.98 18.52 -15.01
CA MET A 263 -0.11 19.49 -15.69
C MET A 263 -0.17 19.35 -17.21
N SER A 264 -0.23 18.10 -17.71
CA SER A 264 -0.43 17.81 -19.12
C SER A 264 -1.84 18.22 -19.60
N ALA A 265 -2.87 17.83 -18.84
CA ALA A 265 -4.26 18.14 -19.18
C ALA A 265 -4.53 19.64 -19.24
N VAL A 266 -4.07 20.43 -18.27
CA VAL A 266 -4.22 21.91 -18.25
C VAL A 266 -3.59 22.56 -19.48
N ARG A 267 -2.51 21.97 -20.02
CA ARG A 267 -1.80 22.51 -21.17
C ARG A 267 -2.45 22.17 -22.51
N PHE A 268 -3.09 21.01 -22.61
CA PHE A 268 -3.55 20.44 -23.88
C PHE A 268 -5.07 20.15 -23.94
N ASN A 269 -5.79 20.36 -22.83
CA ASN A 269 -7.24 20.24 -22.83
C ASN A 269 -7.86 21.63 -22.91
N PRO A 270 -8.64 21.95 -23.97
CA PRO A 270 -9.26 23.26 -24.15
C PRO A 270 -10.30 23.59 -23.08
#